data_aef0dad8492383313fa4253fdbc7020f
#
_entry.id   aef0dad8492383313fa4253fdbc7020f
#
_cell.length_a   1.000
_cell.length_b   1.000
_cell.length_c   1.000
_cell.angle_alpha   90.00
_cell.angle_beta   90.00
_cell.angle_gamma   90.00
#
_symmetry.space_group_name_H-M   'P 1'
#
loop_
_entity.id
_entity.type
_entity.pdbx_description
1 polymer ?
#
loop_
_entity_poly.entity_id
_entity_poly.type
_entity_poly.pdbx_seq_one_letter_code
_entity_poly.pdbx_strand_id
1 'polypeptide(L)'
;MKRRREFISLLGGAVAAWPLVARAQQQAMPVIGFLSGRSPGESASVEAAFRQGLREQGYVEGQNLHIAFRWAEGHYERLPALAANLVEIRVALIAAAGGQGSALAAKAVTSTIPIVFITGDDPVKLSLVAGLNRPGGNATGVSIFLNEMEAKRLALLRELIPGAPLIGVLVNPSSPSIDTQLNDVLSAARALRQPIQIVNATNEREIDAAFAALAQRKVAAVLVCANAYLTSRRDQVVALAAQYSIPTIHDQREFAAAGGLMSYGTDLADAYRQMGVYAGQILKGEKPANLPVQQSTKFELVINLATAKALGLEVPATILARVDEVIE
;
A
#
# COMPACT_ATOMS: atom_id res chain seq x y z
N MET A 1 -24.60 -59.49 52.12
CA MET A 1 -24.77 -58.01 51.96
C MET A 1 -23.45 -57.26 51.76
N LYS A 2 -22.54 -57.72 50.84
CA LYS A 2 -21.21 -57.11 50.60
C LYS A 2 -20.99 -56.60 49.16
N ARG A 3 -21.98 -56.70 48.25
CA ARG A 3 -21.82 -56.32 46.82
C ARG A 3 -22.47 -54.97 46.43
N ARG A 4 -23.08 -54.22 47.36
CA ARG A 4 -23.71 -52.94 47.05
C ARG A 4 -22.86 -51.71 47.38
N ARG A 5 -21.73 -51.86 48.07
CA ARG A 5 -20.85 -50.73 48.46
C ARG A 5 -19.72 -50.44 47.50
N GLU A 6 -19.36 -51.35 46.60
CA GLU A 6 -18.28 -51.15 45.61
C GLU A 6 -18.77 -50.48 44.34
N PHE A 7 -20.09 -50.43 44.10
CA PHE A 7 -20.63 -49.81 42.89
C PHE A 7 -20.80 -48.25 42.99
N ILE A 8 -20.78 -47.72 44.22
CA ILE A 8 -20.94 -46.28 44.45
C ILE A 8 -19.63 -45.50 44.43
N SER A 9 -18.49 -46.18 44.64
CA SER A 9 -17.16 -45.54 44.61
C SER A 9 -16.58 -45.37 43.20
N LEU A 10 -17.14 -45.99 42.15
CA LEU A 10 -16.67 -45.85 40.77
C LEU A 10 -17.40 -44.76 39.98
N LEU A 11 -18.54 -44.26 40.48
CA LEU A 11 -19.28 -43.15 39.85
C LEU A 11 -18.87 -41.74 40.36
N GLY A 12 -18.12 -41.68 41.46
CA GLY A 12 -17.66 -40.40 42.03
C GLY A 12 -16.37 -39.84 41.39
N GLY A 13 -15.61 -40.64 40.63
CA GLY A 13 -14.33 -40.25 40.06
C GLY A 13 -14.43 -39.58 38.65
N ALA A 14 -15.56 -39.73 37.94
CA ALA A 14 -15.68 -39.29 36.57
C ALA A 14 -16.16 -37.83 36.41
N VAL A 15 -16.68 -37.19 37.47
CA VAL A 15 -17.26 -35.87 37.41
C VAL A 15 -16.24 -34.76 37.72
N ALA A 16 -15.10 -35.09 38.34
CA ALA A 16 -14.08 -34.09 38.71
C ALA A 16 -13.05 -33.80 37.60
N ALA A 17 -12.99 -34.58 36.50
CA ALA A 17 -12.01 -34.42 35.43
C ALA A 17 -12.51 -33.54 34.25
N TRP A 18 -13.80 -33.20 34.21
CA TRP A 18 -14.39 -32.45 33.06
C TRP A 18 -14.00 -30.95 32.96
N PRO A 19 -13.75 -30.18 34.04
CA PRO A 19 -13.34 -28.81 33.88
C PRO A 19 -11.88 -28.60 33.50
N LEU A 20 -11.01 -29.63 33.55
CA LEU A 20 -9.59 -29.52 33.21
C LEU A 20 -9.31 -29.70 31.71
N VAL A 21 -10.17 -30.40 30.98
CA VAL A 21 -10.02 -30.60 29.52
C VAL A 21 -10.54 -29.37 28.73
N ALA A 22 -11.49 -28.63 29.29
CA ALA A 22 -12.03 -27.41 28.62
C ALA A 22 -11.09 -26.18 28.67
N ARG A 23 -10.03 -26.22 29.51
CA ARG A 23 -9.01 -25.15 29.56
C ARG A 23 -7.82 -25.38 28.60
N ALA A 24 -7.72 -26.53 27.94
CA ALA A 24 -6.58 -26.87 27.11
C ALA A 24 -6.68 -26.41 25.64
N GLN A 25 -7.72 -25.69 25.26
CA GLN A 25 -7.90 -25.15 23.90
C GLN A 25 -8.29 -23.66 23.87
N GLN A 26 -7.67 -22.85 24.70
CA GLN A 26 -7.54 -21.46 24.28
C GLN A 26 -6.45 -21.45 23.21
N GLN A 27 -6.84 -21.65 21.95
CA GLN A 27 -5.93 -21.41 20.83
C GLN A 27 -5.32 -20.02 21.05
N ALA A 28 -3.99 -19.98 21.15
CA ALA A 28 -3.28 -18.72 21.28
C ALA A 28 -3.77 -17.79 20.16
N MET A 29 -4.18 -16.59 20.55
CA MET A 29 -4.67 -15.57 19.60
C MET A 29 -3.65 -15.40 18.47
N PRO A 30 -4.03 -15.61 17.19
CA PRO A 30 -3.10 -15.48 16.09
C PRO A 30 -2.57 -14.04 16.01
N VAL A 31 -1.30 -13.92 15.65
CA VAL A 31 -0.64 -12.62 15.45
C VAL A 31 -0.37 -12.44 13.97
N ILE A 32 -0.87 -11.37 13.38
CA ILE A 32 -0.48 -10.91 12.05
C ILE A 32 0.68 -9.93 12.20
N GLY A 33 1.78 -10.17 11.48
CA GLY A 33 2.84 -9.17 11.30
C GLY A 33 2.47 -8.22 10.17
N PHE A 34 2.26 -6.94 10.45
CA PHE A 34 2.02 -5.94 9.42
C PHE A 34 3.32 -5.18 9.15
N LEU A 35 3.95 -5.46 7.99
CA LEU A 35 5.20 -4.83 7.55
C LEU A 35 4.91 -3.77 6.50
N SER A 36 5.31 -2.53 6.73
CA SER A 36 5.02 -1.43 5.80
C SER A 36 6.22 -0.52 5.57
N GLY A 37 6.41 -0.10 4.32
CA GLY A 37 7.35 0.97 3.96
C GLY A 37 6.88 2.37 4.40
N ARG A 38 5.61 2.53 4.77
CA ARG A 38 4.99 3.80 5.18
C ARG A 38 5.26 4.11 6.65
N SER A 39 4.70 5.26 7.10
CA SER A 39 4.69 5.68 8.50
C SER A 39 3.34 5.42 9.16
N PRO A 40 3.29 5.22 10.51
CA PRO A 40 2.03 5.24 11.25
C PRO A 40 1.36 6.61 11.10
N GLY A 41 0.04 6.64 11.11
CA GLY A 41 -0.73 7.89 10.98
C GLY A 41 -1.07 8.29 9.54
N GLU A 42 -0.16 8.13 8.58
CA GLU A 42 -0.44 8.33 7.15
C GLU A 42 -1.31 7.23 6.56
N SER A 43 -1.34 6.10 7.23
CA SER A 43 -1.96 4.86 6.75
C SER A 43 -3.31 4.57 7.40
N ALA A 44 -3.87 5.49 8.19
CA ALA A 44 -5.07 5.23 8.98
C ALA A 44 -6.27 4.73 8.14
N SER A 45 -6.49 5.31 6.96
CA SER A 45 -7.58 4.91 6.05
C SER A 45 -7.38 3.48 5.53
N VAL A 46 -6.17 3.17 5.05
CA VAL A 46 -5.84 1.85 4.50
C VAL A 46 -5.73 0.78 5.59
N GLU A 47 -5.27 1.15 6.80
CA GLU A 47 -5.31 0.26 7.96
C GLU A 47 -6.75 -0.08 8.37
N ALA A 48 -7.65 0.92 8.37
CA ALA A 48 -9.07 0.71 8.64
C ALA A 48 -9.70 -0.25 7.62
N ALA A 49 -9.34 -0.11 6.34
CA ALA A 49 -9.78 -0.99 5.27
C ALA A 49 -9.22 -2.41 5.43
N PHE A 50 -7.96 -2.57 5.79
CA PHE A 50 -7.36 -3.89 6.12
C PHE A 50 -8.11 -4.57 7.27
N ARG A 51 -8.35 -3.83 8.37
CA ARG A 51 -9.16 -4.33 9.51
C ARG A 51 -10.59 -4.67 9.09
N GLN A 52 -11.17 -3.93 8.15
CA GLN A 52 -12.49 -4.24 7.59
C GLN A 52 -12.47 -5.59 6.88
N GLY A 53 -11.50 -5.84 5.99
CA GLY A 53 -11.35 -7.13 5.32
C GLY A 53 -11.16 -8.31 6.28
N LEU A 54 -10.42 -8.10 7.38
CA LEU A 54 -10.29 -9.09 8.45
C LEU A 54 -11.64 -9.35 9.15
N ARG A 55 -12.43 -8.30 9.46
CA ARG A 55 -13.77 -8.44 10.06
C ARG A 55 -14.73 -9.21 9.16
N GLU A 56 -14.68 -9.02 7.85
CA GLU A 56 -15.46 -9.80 6.87
C GLU A 56 -15.16 -11.31 6.96
N GLN A 57 -13.96 -11.65 7.45
CA GLN A 57 -13.55 -13.02 7.70
C GLN A 57 -13.74 -13.46 9.17
N GLY A 58 -14.34 -12.64 10.01
CA GLY A 58 -14.62 -12.96 11.42
C GLY A 58 -13.46 -12.69 12.38
N TYR A 59 -12.42 -11.97 11.94
CA TYR A 59 -11.30 -11.59 12.79
C TYR A 59 -11.39 -10.14 13.24
N VAL A 60 -11.30 -9.93 14.55
CA VAL A 60 -11.38 -8.60 15.19
C VAL A 60 -10.16 -8.40 16.07
N GLU A 61 -9.36 -7.38 15.76
CA GLU A 61 -8.18 -7.02 16.56
C GLU A 61 -8.56 -6.76 18.01
N GLY A 62 -7.78 -7.31 18.96
CA GLY A 62 -8.03 -7.22 20.39
C GLY A 62 -9.07 -8.22 20.94
N GLN A 63 -9.81 -8.94 20.09
CA GLN A 63 -10.76 -9.98 20.51
C GLN A 63 -10.26 -11.40 20.19
N ASN A 64 -9.95 -11.68 18.92
CA ASN A 64 -9.50 -12.98 18.46
C ASN A 64 -8.30 -12.89 17.48
N LEU A 65 -7.68 -11.73 17.41
CA LEU A 65 -6.54 -11.41 16.57
C LEU A 65 -5.69 -10.31 17.21
N HIS A 66 -4.35 -10.39 17.06
CA HIS A 66 -3.41 -9.29 17.32
C HIS A 66 -2.68 -8.90 16.04
N ILE A 67 -2.41 -7.60 15.85
CA ILE A 67 -1.61 -7.09 14.74
C ILE A 67 -0.33 -6.45 15.28
N ALA A 68 0.81 -7.02 14.88
CA ALA A 68 2.14 -6.50 15.23
C ALA A 68 2.65 -5.63 14.08
N PHE A 69 2.50 -4.32 14.22
CA PHE A 69 2.95 -3.36 13.21
C PHE A 69 4.47 -3.16 13.22
N ARG A 70 5.06 -3.06 12.02
CA ARG A 70 6.46 -2.69 11.76
C ARG A 70 6.50 -1.69 10.60
N TRP A 71 6.92 -0.48 10.91
CA TRP A 71 6.96 0.65 10.00
C TRP A 71 8.39 1.00 9.64
N ALA A 72 8.70 1.09 8.35
CA ALA A 72 10.01 1.53 7.89
C ALA A 72 10.10 3.06 7.77
N GLU A 73 8.97 3.78 7.73
CA GLU A 73 8.90 5.26 7.72
C GLU A 73 9.65 5.87 6.53
N GLY A 74 9.54 5.23 5.35
CA GLY A 74 10.26 5.63 4.14
C GLY A 74 11.73 5.17 4.08
N HIS A 75 12.26 4.61 5.18
CA HIS A 75 13.63 4.09 5.30
C HIS A 75 13.67 2.62 4.87
N TYR A 76 13.75 2.37 3.57
CA TYR A 76 13.65 1.02 3.00
C TYR A 76 14.73 0.06 3.50
N GLU A 77 15.90 0.58 3.89
CA GLU A 77 17.01 -0.18 4.49
C GLU A 77 16.66 -0.84 5.83
N ARG A 78 15.60 -0.39 6.51
CA ARG A 78 15.11 -0.98 7.76
C ARG A 78 14.25 -2.23 7.53
N LEU A 79 13.68 -2.40 6.35
CA LEU A 79 12.72 -3.47 6.05
C LEU A 79 13.26 -4.90 6.32
N PRO A 80 14.51 -5.27 5.98
CA PRO A 80 15.02 -6.61 6.28
C PRO A 80 15.03 -6.94 7.77
N ALA A 81 15.48 -6.01 8.62
CA ALA A 81 15.52 -6.19 10.07
C ALA A 81 14.10 -6.26 10.68
N LEU A 82 13.18 -5.44 10.18
CA LEU A 82 11.77 -5.44 10.61
C LEU A 82 11.06 -6.74 10.22
N ALA A 83 11.33 -7.26 9.02
CA ALA A 83 10.80 -8.54 8.56
C ALA A 83 11.35 -9.71 9.40
N ALA A 84 12.67 -9.74 9.69
CA ALA A 84 13.30 -10.74 10.54
C ALA A 84 12.69 -10.76 11.95
N ASN A 85 12.43 -9.58 12.52
CA ASN A 85 11.78 -9.48 13.82
C ASN A 85 10.36 -10.08 13.84
N LEU A 86 9.59 -9.94 12.76
CA LEU A 86 8.28 -10.61 12.65
C LEU A 86 8.40 -12.14 12.63
N VAL A 87 9.44 -12.68 12.01
CA VAL A 87 9.75 -14.13 12.04
C VAL A 87 10.11 -14.58 13.45
N GLU A 88 10.96 -13.82 14.17
CA GLU A 88 11.37 -14.12 15.55
C GLU A 88 10.18 -14.23 16.51
N ILE A 89 9.21 -13.32 16.40
CA ILE A 89 7.99 -13.33 17.22
C ILE A 89 6.95 -14.35 16.73
N ARG A 90 7.28 -15.13 15.70
CA ARG A 90 6.47 -16.24 15.17
C ARG A 90 5.06 -15.83 14.79
N VAL A 91 4.92 -14.78 13.99
CA VAL A 91 3.62 -14.36 13.46
C VAL A 91 2.98 -15.47 12.62
N ALA A 92 1.65 -15.55 12.63
CA ALA A 92 0.89 -16.53 11.87
C ALA A 92 0.93 -16.27 10.36
N LEU A 93 1.04 -14.98 9.97
CA LEU A 93 1.27 -14.53 8.60
C LEU A 93 1.90 -13.13 8.62
N ILE A 94 2.53 -12.74 7.48
CA ILE A 94 3.05 -11.38 7.26
C ILE A 94 2.17 -10.70 6.21
N ALA A 95 1.55 -9.58 6.59
CA ALA A 95 0.87 -8.66 5.72
C ALA A 95 1.88 -7.59 5.27
N ALA A 96 2.38 -7.68 4.03
CA ALA A 96 3.45 -6.83 3.51
C ALA A 96 2.88 -5.74 2.58
N ALA A 97 2.91 -4.49 3.02
CA ALA A 97 2.29 -3.34 2.37
C ALA A 97 3.22 -2.14 2.25
N GLY A 98 2.73 -1.06 1.63
CA GLY A 98 3.52 0.18 1.51
C GLY A 98 4.67 0.10 0.52
N GLY A 99 4.53 -0.72 -0.53
CA GLY A 99 5.46 -0.86 -1.63
C GLY A 99 6.10 -2.25 -1.72
N GLN A 100 6.71 -2.53 -2.89
CA GLN A 100 7.34 -3.82 -3.18
C GLN A 100 8.47 -4.19 -2.21
N GLY A 101 9.17 -3.20 -1.63
CA GLY A 101 10.27 -3.44 -0.68
C GLY A 101 9.84 -4.27 0.51
N SER A 102 8.64 -4.04 1.05
CA SER A 102 8.08 -4.83 2.16
C SER A 102 7.83 -6.27 1.77
N ALA A 103 7.27 -6.51 0.58
CA ALA A 103 7.00 -7.86 0.08
C ALA A 103 8.29 -8.64 -0.17
N LEU A 104 9.30 -8.00 -0.79
CA LEU A 104 10.62 -8.59 -1.03
C LEU A 104 11.35 -8.90 0.29
N ALA A 105 11.33 -7.98 1.25
CA ALA A 105 11.94 -8.20 2.57
C ALA A 105 11.26 -9.36 3.32
N ALA A 106 9.93 -9.45 3.31
CA ALA A 106 9.21 -10.58 3.89
C ALA A 106 9.57 -11.90 3.19
N LYS A 107 9.61 -11.92 1.86
CA LYS A 107 9.95 -13.11 1.07
C LYS A 107 11.38 -13.61 1.31
N ALA A 108 12.31 -12.68 1.55
CA ALA A 108 13.72 -13.03 1.80
C ALA A 108 13.97 -13.72 3.15
N VAL A 109 13.13 -13.46 4.17
CA VAL A 109 13.35 -13.98 5.53
C VAL A 109 12.57 -15.25 5.86
N THR A 110 11.59 -15.63 5.01
CA THR A 110 10.81 -16.85 5.24
C THR A 110 10.28 -17.47 3.96
N SER A 111 10.31 -18.82 3.93
CA SER A 111 9.65 -19.63 2.91
C SER A 111 8.42 -20.39 3.44
N THR A 112 8.14 -20.30 4.75
CA THR A 112 7.10 -21.09 5.42
C THR A 112 5.97 -20.23 6.00
N ILE A 113 6.28 -19.06 6.59
CA ILE A 113 5.26 -18.15 7.07
C ILE A 113 4.51 -17.60 5.85
N PRO A 114 3.16 -17.68 5.81
CA PRO A 114 2.36 -17.09 4.76
C PRO A 114 2.60 -15.59 4.62
N ILE A 115 2.63 -15.10 3.38
CA ILE A 115 2.77 -13.68 3.06
C ILE A 115 1.58 -13.25 2.22
N VAL A 116 0.89 -12.19 2.65
CA VAL A 116 -0.09 -11.47 1.82
C VAL A 116 0.50 -10.10 1.52
N PHE A 117 0.72 -9.81 0.24
CA PHE A 117 1.37 -8.57 -0.17
C PHE A 117 0.43 -7.60 -0.90
N ILE A 118 0.77 -6.31 -0.88
CA ILE A 118 0.34 -5.31 -1.87
C ILE A 118 1.60 -4.80 -2.57
N THR A 119 1.63 -4.88 -3.91
CA THR A 119 2.73 -4.36 -4.72
C THR A 119 2.24 -3.50 -5.87
N GLY A 120 2.96 -2.42 -6.17
CA GLY A 120 2.72 -1.57 -7.34
C GLY A 120 3.35 -2.11 -8.63
N ASP A 121 4.27 -3.08 -8.52
CA ASP A 121 4.96 -3.71 -9.64
C ASP A 121 4.42 -5.12 -9.92
N ASP A 122 4.79 -5.68 -11.05
CA ASP A 122 4.45 -7.05 -11.45
C ASP A 122 5.05 -8.08 -10.49
N PRO A 123 4.24 -8.81 -9.69
CA PRO A 123 4.74 -9.74 -8.68
C PRO A 123 5.43 -10.98 -9.27
N VAL A 124 5.21 -11.30 -10.55
CA VAL A 124 5.91 -12.39 -11.26
C VAL A 124 7.33 -11.94 -11.62
N LYS A 125 7.47 -10.73 -12.17
CA LYS A 125 8.80 -10.14 -12.45
C LYS A 125 9.62 -9.96 -11.19
N LEU A 126 8.98 -9.64 -10.07
CA LEU A 126 9.61 -9.55 -8.73
C LEU A 126 9.94 -10.92 -8.12
N SER A 127 9.58 -12.02 -8.78
CA SER A 127 9.74 -13.38 -8.23
C SER A 127 9.05 -13.60 -6.87
N LEU A 128 8.01 -12.82 -6.56
CA LEU A 128 7.19 -13.01 -5.37
C LEU A 128 6.30 -14.24 -5.53
N VAL A 129 5.81 -14.47 -6.74
CA VAL A 129 4.93 -15.59 -7.12
C VAL A 129 5.37 -16.18 -8.46
N ALA A 130 5.03 -17.44 -8.72
CA ALA A 130 5.30 -18.11 -9.99
C ALA A 130 4.34 -17.67 -11.11
N GLY A 131 3.13 -17.24 -10.75
CA GLY A 131 2.11 -16.75 -11.68
C GLY A 131 0.91 -16.19 -10.91
N LEU A 132 0.14 -15.31 -11.56
CA LEU A 132 -0.97 -14.62 -10.90
C LEU A 132 -2.09 -15.59 -10.49
N ASN A 133 -2.48 -16.51 -11.40
CA ASN A 133 -3.55 -17.47 -11.12
C ASN A 133 -3.13 -18.59 -10.17
N ARG A 134 -1.84 -18.92 -10.12
CA ARG A 134 -1.25 -19.97 -9.27
C ARG A 134 0.06 -19.45 -8.68
N PRO A 135 0.01 -18.80 -7.51
CA PRO A 135 1.20 -18.22 -6.88
C PRO A 135 2.31 -19.23 -6.57
N GLY A 136 1.95 -20.46 -6.19
CA GLY A 136 2.87 -21.61 -6.13
C GLY A 136 3.81 -21.66 -4.94
N GLY A 137 3.76 -20.72 -4.01
CA GLY A 137 4.65 -20.64 -2.84
C GLY A 137 3.92 -20.22 -1.57
N ASN A 138 4.66 -19.57 -0.66
CA ASN A 138 4.10 -19.05 0.59
C ASN A 138 3.55 -17.61 0.46
N ALA A 139 3.51 -17.03 -0.75
CA ALA A 139 3.09 -15.65 -0.97
C ALA A 139 1.91 -15.57 -1.94
N THR A 140 0.98 -14.68 -1.67
CA THR A 140 -0.11 -14.21 -2.54
C THR A 140 -0.42 -12.76 -2.18
N GLY A 141 -1.36 -12.12 -2.88
CA GLY A 141 -1.74 -10.75 -2.52
C GLY A 141 -2.49 -10.00 -3.60
N VAL A 142 -2.28 -8.68 -3.62
CA VAL A 142 -2.92 -7.74 -4.53
C VAL A 142 -1.83 -6.98 -5.31
N SER A 143 -1.96 -6.97 -6.64
CA SER A 143 -1.17 -6.12 -7.53
C SER A 143 -2.00 -4.90 -7.91
N ILE A 144 -1.46 -3.72 -7.66
CA ILE A 144 -2.16 -2.44 -7.88
C ILE A 144 -1.60 -1.67 -9.08
N PHE A 145 -0.57 -2.17 -9.77
CA PHE A 145 0.06 -1.57 -10.97
C PHE A 145 0.36 -0.06 -10.85
N LEU A 146 0.59 0.41 -9.63
CA LEU A 146 0.71 1.84 -9.34
C LEU A 146 1.89 2.48 -10.07
N ASN A 147 2.99 1.73 -10.20
CA ASN A 147 4.23 2.21 -10.80
C ASN A 147 4.21 2.18 -12.35
N GLU A 148 3.20 1.58 -12.95
CA GLU A 148 2.97 1.54 -14.40
C GLU A 148 1.97 2.63 -14.86
N MET A 149 1.57 3.55 -13.96
CA MET A 149 0.58 4.59 -14.24
C MET A 149 1.16 5.98 -14.46
N GLU A 150 2.47 6.11 -14.44
CA GLU A 150 3.12 7.42 -14.65
C GLU A 150 2.82 7.97 -16.06
N ALA A 151 2.74 7.07 -17.05
CA ALA A 151 2.32 7.44 -18.41
C ALA A 151 0.93 8.09 -18.44
N LYS A 152 -0.02 7.53 -17.70
CA LYS A 152 -1.39 8.06 -17.64
C LYS A 152 -1.45 9.40 -16.90
N ARG A 153 -0.70 9.53 -15.79
CA ARG A 153 -0.60 10.78 -15.03
C ARG A 153 0.02 11.88 -15.89
N LEU A 154 1.09 11.57 -16.65
CA LEU A 154 1.70 12.52 -17.57
C LEU A 154 0.72 12.97 -18.67
N ALA A 155 -0.05 12.04 -19.22
CA ALA A 155 -1.06 12.34 -20.22
C ALA A 155 -2.18 13.25 -19.66
N LEU A 156 -2.63 13.02 -18.42
CA LEU A 156 -3.61 13.85 -17.73
C LEU A 156 -3.10 15.27 -17.48
N LEU A 157 -1.83 15.44 -17.03
CA LEU A 157 -1.23 16.77 -16.88
C LEU A 157 -1.19 17.53 -18.22
N ARG A 158 -0.84 16.83 -19.28
CA ARG A 158 -0.77 17.43 -20.60
C ARG A 158 -2.15 17.82 -21.14
N GLU A 159 -3.18 17.04 -20.83
CA GLU A 159 -4.56 17.37 -21.17
C GLU A 159 -5.06 18.57 -20.37
N LEU A 160 -4.69 18.67 -19.10
CA LEU A 160 -5.03 19.79 -18.24
C LEU A 160 -4.31 21.08 -18.67
N ILE A 161 -3.06 20.98 -19.12
CA ILE A 161 -2.24 22.13 -19.52
C ILE A 161 -1.75 21.90 -20.96
N PRO A 162 -2.61 22.15 -21.96
CA PRO A 162 -2.23 21.96 -23.36
C PRO A 162 -1.04 22.86 -23.73
N GLY A 163 -0.04 22.25 -24.41
CA GLY A 163 1.16 22.98 -24.83
C GLY A 163 2.16 23.29 -23.73
N ALA A 164 2.07 22.61 -22.57
CA ALA A 164 3.07 22.70 -21.50
C ALA A 164 4.50 22.57 -22.05
N PRO A 165 5.36 23.60 -21.95
CA PRO A 165 6.69 23.56 -22.56
C PRO A 165 7.64 22.59 -21.86
N LEU A 166 7.48 22.40 -20.56
CA LEU A 166 8.32 21.53 -19.74
C LEU A 166 7.50 21.04 -18.54
N ILE A 167 7.52 19.73 -18.27
CA ILE A 167 6.91 19.13 -17.07
C ILE A 167 8.03 18.61 -16.16
N GLY A 168 7.97 18.96 -14.87
CA GLY A 168 8.84 18.40 -13.84
C GLY A 168 8.41 16.99 -13.48
N VAL A 169 9.37 16.14 -13.13
CA VAL A 169 9.12 14.80 -12.61
C VAL A 169 9.93 14.63 -11.33
N LEU A 170 9.24 14.54 -10.18
CA LEU A 170 9.87 14.33 -8.88
C LEU A 170 9.93 12.84 -8.57
N VAL A 171 11.13 12.31 -8.36
CA VAL A 171 11.37 10.91 -8.04
C VAL A 171 12.21 10.75 -6.78
N ASN A 172 12.06 9.61 -6.10
CA ASN A 172 12.99 9.17 -5.08
C ASN A 172 13.94 8.11 -5.68
N PRO A 173 15.23 8.41 -5.90
CA PRO A 173 16.16 7.46 -6.48
C PRO A 173 16.45 6.24 -5.59
N SER A 174 16.13 6.30 -4.29
CA SER A 174 16.24 5.16 -3.37
C SER A 174 15.02 4.22 -3.43
N SER A 175 14.01 4.54 -4.27
CA SER A 175 12.83 3.69 -4.42
C SER A 175 13.20 2.35 -5.06
N PRO A 176 12.77 1.22 -4.50
CA PRO A 176 12.90 -0.08 -5.17
C PRO A 176 12.22 -0.15 -6.55
N SER A 177 11.27 0.74 -6.84
CA SER A 177 10.52 0.81 -8.10
C SER A 177 11.06 1.84 -9.07
N ILE A 178 12.21 2.47 -8.80
CA ILE A 178 12.69 3.64 -9.56
C ILE A 178 12.87 3.33 -11.05
N ASP A 179 13.43 2.18 -11.40
CA ASP A 179 13.67 1.80 -12.78
C ASP A 179 12.36 1.62 -13.55
N THR A 180 11.34 1.01 -12.94
CA THR A 180 10.00 0.84 -13.53
C THR A 180 9.37 2.22 -13.78
N GLN A 181 9.39 3.10 -12.78
CA GLN A 181 8.80 4.45 -12.87
C GLN A 181 9.50 5.31 -13.93
N LEU A 182 10.84 5.31 -13.97
CA LEU A 182 11.60 6.07 -14.96
C LEU A 182 11.37 5.54 -16.37
N ASN A 183 11.32 4.22 -16.54
CA ASN A 183 11.04 3.61 -17.84
C ASN A 183 9.66 3.99 -18.36
N ASP A 184 8.64 3.96 -17.49
CA ASP A 184 7.26 4.32 -17.84
C ASP A 184 7.16 5.80 -18.21
N VAL A 185 7.64 6.72 -17.36
CA VAL A 185 7.55 8.16 -17.61
C VAL A 185 8.37 8.61 -18.81
N LEU A 186 9.59 8.06 -19.01
CA LEU A 186 10.44 8.39 -20.14
C LEU A 186 9.84 7.89 -21.47
N SER A 187 9.23 6.71 -21.44
CA SER A 187 8.56 6.14 -22.62
C SER A 187 7.33 6.97 -23.00
N ALA A 188 6.53 7.35 -22.01
CA ALA A 188 5.39 8.24 -22.21
C ALA A 188 5.80 9.63 -22.70
N ALA A 189 6.84 10.21 -22.13
CA ALA A 189 7.35 11.54 -22.54
C ALA A 189 7.80 11.52 -24.01
N ARG A 190 8.49 10.46 -24.44
CA ARG A 190 8.87 10.27 -25.85
C ARG A 190 7.65 10.12 -26.77
N ALA A 191 6.69 9.27 -26.40
CA ALA A 191 5.48 9.02 -27.19
C ALA A 191 4.63 10.29 -27.34
N LEU A 192 4.53 11.08 -26.27
CA LEU A 192 3.79 12.33 -26.24
C LEU A 192 4.56 13.54 -26.79
N ARG A 193 5.86 13.37 -27.11
CA ARG A 193 6.78 14.46 -27.45
C ARG A 193 6.76 15.58 -26.40
N GLN A 194 6.69 15.19 -25.12
CA GLN A 194 6.65 16.11 -23.99
C GLN A 194 8.03 16.24 -23.36
N PRO A 195 8.63 17.44 -23.37
CA PRO A 195 9.86 17.70 -22.62
C PRO A 195 9.60 17.49 -21.11
N ILE A 196 10.51 16.77 -20.45
CA ILE A 196 10.46 16.57 -19.00
C ILE A 196 11.78 16.90 -18.33
N GLN A 197 11.72 17.33 -17.06
CA GLN A 197 12.86 17.57 -16.19
C GLN A 197 12.73 16.68 -14.96
N ILE A 198 13.59 15.65 -14.86
CA ILE A 198 13.63 14.79 -13.67
C ILE A 198 14.43 15.50 -12.58
N VAL A 199 13.89 15.49 -11.37
CA VAL A 199 14.54 15.93 -10.12
C VAL A 199 14.42 14.84 -9.07
N ASN A 200 15.47 14.70 -8.27
CA ASN A 200 15.59 13.67 -7.25
C ASN A 200 15.35 14.27 -5.86
N ALA A 201 14.70 13.50 -4.97
CA ALA A 201 14.61 13.83 -3.56
C ALA A 201 14.53 12.56 -2.70
N THR A 202 15.46 12.44 -1.74
CA THR A 202 15.54 11.36 -0.75
C THR A 202 15.28 11.85 0.67
N ASN A 203 15.24 13.15 0.89
CA ASN A 203 15.04 13.80 2.19
C ASN A 203 14.32 15.15 2.02
N GLU A 204 13.89 15.75 3.15
CA GLU A 204 13.14 17.01 3.17
C GLU A 204 13.84 18.15 2.44
N ARG A 205 15.15 18.34 2.69
CA ARG A 205 15.93 19.42 2.07
C ARG A 205 16.02 19.26 0.55
N GLU A 206 16.10 18.03 0.08
CA GLU A 206 16.10 17.75 -1.36
C GLU A 206 14.73 17.96 -1.99
N ILE A 207 13.62 17.76 -1.28
CA ILE A 207 12.28 18.12 -1.76
C ILE A 207 12.22 19.64 -1.94
N ASP A 208 12.65 20.45 -0.96
CA ASP A 208 12.69 21.91 -1.06
C ASP A 208 13.54 22.38 -2.26
N ALA A 209 14.75 21.81 -2.38
CA ALA A 209 15.67 22.13 -3.47
C ALA A 209 15.11 21.73 -4.86
N ALA A 210 14.42 20.60 -4.94
CA ALA A 210 13.79 20.13 -6.17
C ALA A 210 12.69 21.10 -6.64
N PHE A 211 11.79 21.54 -5.76
CA PHE A 211 10.76 22.49 -6.10
C PHE A 211 11.34 23.86 -6.48
N ALA A 212 12.36 24.34 -5.77
CA ALA A 212 13.07 25.57 -6.12
C ALA A 212 13.70 25.49 -7.51
N ALA A 213 14.36 24.37 -7.84
CA ALA A 213 14.96 24.15 -9.16
C ALA A 213 13.91 24.08 -10.27
N LEU A 214 12.78 23.41 -10.03
CA LEU A 214 11.67 23.32 -10.98
C LEU A 214 11.03 24.71 -11.23
N ALA A 215 10.86 25.51 -10.19
CA ALA A 215 10.37 26.88 -10.29
C ALA A 215 11.31 27.78 -11.11
N GLN A 216 12.64 27.69 -10.86
CA GLN A 216 13.64 28.42 -11.67
C GLN A 216 13.59 28.04 -13.15
N ARG A 217 13.31 26.77 -13.45
CA ARG A 217 13.15 26.25 -14.81
C ARG A 217 11.79 26.57 -15.42
N LYS A 218 10.89 27.18 -14.67
CA LYS A 218 9.54 27.57 -15.11
C LYS A 218 8.76 26.36 -15.67
N VAL A 219 8.82 25.21 -14.97
CA VAL A 219 8.01 24.05 -15.36
C VAL A 219 6.53 24.40 -15.31
N ALA A 220 5.75 23.88 -16.24
CA ALA A 220 4.31 24.16 -16.30
C ALA A 220 3.51 23.34 -15.27
N ALA A 221 4.04 22.18 -14.89
CA ALA A 221 3.45 21.29 -13.89
C ALA A 221 4.49 20.30 -13.37
N VAL A 222 4.16 19.55 -12.31
CA VAL A 222 5.00 18.50 -11.75
C VAL A 222 4.20 17.19 -11.60
N LEU A 223 4.76 16.11 -12.14
CA LEU A 223 4.36 14.77 -11.83
C LEU A 223 5.19 14.28 -10.64
N VAL A 224 4.54 13.93 -9.54
CA VAL A 224 5.18 13.34 -8.36
C VAL A 224 5.00 11.83 -8.45
N CYS A 225 6.10 11.10 -8.67
CA CYS A 225 6.05 9.64 -8.79
C CYS A 225 5.67 8.94 -7.49
N ALA A 226 4.99 7.82 -7.61
CA ALA A 226 4.52 7.03 -6.47
C ALA A 226 5.69 6.57 -5.58
N ASN A 227 5.69 6.99 -4.32
CA ASN A 227 6.76 6.63 -3.37
C ASN A 227 6.32 6.81 -1.92
N ALA A 228 6.59 5.82 -1.04
CA ALA A 228 6.18 5.88 0.36
C ALA A 228 6.81 7.08 1.11
N TYR A 229 8.07 7.42 0.84
CA TYR A 229 8.70 8.59 1.45
C TYR A 229 8.04 9.90 1.00
N LEU A 230 7.80 10.09 -0.31
CA LEU A 230 7.12 11.29 -0.81
C LEU A 230 5.68 11.37 -0.30
N THR A 231 4.99 10.24 -0.14
CA THR A 231 3.67 10.19 0.53
C THR A 231 3.76 10.65 1.97
N SER A 232 4.81 10.27 2.71
CA SER A 232 5.02 10.71 4.10
C SER A 232 5.27 12.21 4.22
N ARG A 233 5.77 12.83 3.15
CA ARG A 233 6.01 14.27 3.02
C ARG A 233 4.95 15.00 2.23
N ARG A 234 3.75 14.39 2.09
CA ARG A 234 2.64 14.95 1.32
C ARG A 234 2.39 16.43 1.62
N ASP A 235 2.30 16.79 2.89
CA ASP A 235 1.98 18.15 3.30
C ASP A 235 3.08 19.13 2.89
N GLN A 236 4.37 18.74 2.97
CA GLN A 236 5.50 19.52 2.46
C GLN A 236 5.42 19.69 0.93
N VAL A 237 5.19 18.59 0.21
CA VAL A 237 5.09 18.59 -1.26
C VAL A 237 3.96 19.51 -1.73
N VAL A 238 2.78 19.41 -1.10
CA VAL A 238 1.61 20.23 -1.41
C VAL A 238 1.85 21.70 -1.07
N ALA A 239 2.46 22.00 0.09
CA ALA A 239 2.80 23.36 0.49
C ALA A 239 3.79 24.02 -0.48
N LEU A 240 4.82 23.30 -0.94
CA LEU A 240 5.78 23.80 -1.93
C LEU A 240 5.14 24.02 -3.30
N ALA A 241 4.26 23.09 -3.74
CA ALA A 241 3.50 23.26 -4.97
C ALA A 241 2.65 24.53 -4.94
N ALA A 242 1.98 24.80 -3.83
CA ALA A 242 1.21 26.02 -3.61
C ALA A 242 2.11 27.26 -3.56
N GLN A 243 3.22 27.21 -2.81
CA GLN A 243 4.18 28.32 -2.69
C GLN A 243 4.74 28.77 -4.03
N TYR A 244 5.06 27.83 -4.91
CA TYR A 244 5.61 28.13 -6.24
C TYR A 244 4.52 28.22 -7.32
N SER A 245 3.24 28.07 -6.96
CA SER A 245 2.11 28.05 -7.89
C SER A 245 2.31 27.04 -9.02
N ILE A 246 2.81 25.84 -8.70
CA ILE A 246 3.05 24.76 -9.65
C ILE A 246 1.95 23.72 -9.56
N PRO A 247 1.18 23.48 -10.62
CA PRO A 247 0.21 22.37 -10.70
C PRO A 247 0.88 21.03 -10.50
N THR A 248 0.27 20.14 -9.70
CA THR A 248 0.83 18.81 -9.44
C THR A 248 -0.18 17.69 -9.67
N ILE A 249 0.32 16.52 -10.14
CA ILE A 249 -0.42 15.27 -10.13
C ILE A 249 0.29 14.22 -9.28
N HIS A 250 -0.49 13.43 -8.57
CA HIS A 250 -0.04 12.43 -7.60
C HIS A 250 -0.68 11.07 -7.85
N ASP A 251 -0.19 10.06 -7.14
CA ASP A 251 -0.69 8.69 -7.19
C ASP A 251 -1.86 8.41 -6.24
N GLN A 252 -2.08 9.25 -5.23
CA GLN A 252 -3.03 8.99 -4.17
C GLN A 252 -3.95 10.20 -3.93
N ARG A 253 -5.22 9.88 -3.67
CA ARG A 253 -6.29 10.82 -3.36
C ARG A 253 -5.95 11.80 -2.22
N GLU A 254 -5.22 11.31 -1.23
CA GLU A 254 -4.85 12.07 -0.05
C GLU A 254 -4.03 13.33 -0.37
N PHE A 255 -3.28 13.34 -1.48
CA PHE A 255 -2.60 14.56 -1.95
C PHE A 255 -3.59 15.62 -2.43
N ALA A 256 -4.61 15.23 -3.20
CA ALA A 256 -5.65 16.16 -3.63
C ALA A 256 -6.47 16.69 -2.44
N ALA A 257 -6.77 15.81 -1.46
CA ALA A 257 -7.46 16.20 -0.23
C ALA A 257 -6.63 17.15 0.65
N ALA A 258 -5.29 17.06 0.60
CA ALA A 258 -4.39 17.97 1.31
C ALA A 258 -4.17 19.33 0.59
N GLY A 259 -4.78 19.54 -0.57
CA GLY A 259 -4.64 20.77 -1.37
C GLY A 259 -3.79 20.63 -2.64
N GLY A 260 -3.32 19.41 -2.97
CA GLY A 260 -2.76 19.11 -4.29
C GLY A 260 -3.82 19.26 -5.39
N LEU A 261 -3.40 19.48 -6.64
CA LEU A 261 -4.34 19.75 -7.72
C LEU A 261 -5.12 18.53 -8.16
N MET A 262 -4.43 17.40 -8.38
CA MET A 262 -5.02 16.23 -8.99
C MET A 262 -4.32 14.95 -8.54
N SER A 263 -5.05 13.86 -8.44
CA SER A 263 -4.49 12.52 -8.30
C SER A 263 -5.13 11.54 -9.27
N TYR A 264 -4.34 10.58 -9.74
CA TYR A 264 -4.83 9.44 -10.49
C TYR A 264 -4.10 8.18 -10.02
N GLY A 265 -4.83 7.23 -9.48
CA GLY A 265 -4.25 6.00 -8.95
C GLY A 265 -5.28 4.95 -8.59
N THR A 266 -4.82 3.89 -7.96
CA THR A 266 -5.66 2.79 -7.51
C THR A 266 -6.41 3.16 -6.23
N ASP A 267 -7.66 2.74 -6.10
CA ASP A 267 -8.39 2.72 -4.83
C ASP A 267 -7.64 1.81 -3.83
N LEU A 268 -6.78 2.44 -3.03
CA LEU A 268 -5.97 1.72 -2.05
C LEU A 268 -6.82 1.12 -0.93
N ALA A 269 -7.95 1.73 -0.60
CA ALA A 269 -8.81 1.21 0.46
C ALA A 269 -9.36 -0.17 0.07
N ASP A 270 -9.82 -0.33 -1.19
CA ASP A 270 -10.27 -1.64 -1.69
C ASP A 270 -9.13 -2.67 -1.72
N ALA A 271 -7.92 -2.28 -2.17
CA ALA A 271 -6.77 -3.18 -2.19
C ALA A 271 -6.38 -3.69 -0.79
N TYR A 272 -6.36 -2.80 0.21
CA TYR A 272 -6.07 -3.17 1.60
C TYR A 272 -7.20 -3.99 2.24
N ARG A 273 -8.46 -3.71 1.90
CA ARG A 273 -9.60 -4.55 2.32
C ARG A 273 -9.44 -5.98 1.77
N GLN A 274 -9.10 -6.13 0.48
CA GLN A 274 -8.86 -7.44 -0.12
C GLN A 274 -7.66 -8.16 0.52
N MET A 275 -6.58 -7.44 0.86
CA MET A 275 -5.47 -7.98 1.63
C MET A 275 -5.93 -8.53 2.99
N GLY A 276 -6.83 -7.81 3.68
CA GLY A 276 -7.44 -8.25 4.93
C GLY A 276 -8.30 -9.51 4.77
N VAL A 277 -9.09 -9.59 3.68
CA VAL A 277 -9.85 -10.79 3.33
C VAL A 277 -8.93 -11.99 3.12
N TYR A 278 -7.84 -11.84 2.35
CA TYR A 278 -6.87 -12.92 2.13
C TYR A 278 -6.15 -13.34 3.41
N ALA A 279 -5.76 -12.38 4.23
CA ALA A 279 -5.17 -12.67 5.55
C ALA A 279 -6.12 -13.51 6.41
N GLY A 280 -7.40 -13.16 6.45
CA GLY A 280 -8.42 -13.92 7.18
C GLY A 280 -8.66 -15.33 6.60
N GLN A 281 -8.67 -15.51 5.28
CA GLN A 281 -8.77 -16.82 4.64
C GLN A 281 -7.57 -17.72 4.99
N ILE A 282 -6.36 -17.17 4.98
CA ILE A 282 -5.14 -17.90 5.35
C ILE A 282 -5.19 -18.32 6.84
N LEU A 283 -5.65 -17.45 7.72
CA LEU A 283 -5.84 -17.80 9.14
C LEU A 283 -6.88 -18.91 9.35
N LYS A 284 -7.82 -19.09 8.41
CA LYS A 284 -8.76 -20.22 8.37
C LYS A 284 -8.20 -21.50 7.75
N GLY A 285 -6.93 -21.46 7.28
CA GLY A 285 -6.24 -22.64 6.73
C GLY A 285 -6.08 -22.67 5.21
N GLU A 286 -6.56 -21.64 4.49
CA GLU A 286 -6.28 -21.53 3.05
C GLU A 286 -4.79 -21.35 2.80
N LYS A 287 -4.28 -21.96 1.72
CA LYS A 287 -2.87 -21.87 1.36
C LYS A 287 -2.64 -20.71 0.39
N PRO A 288 -1.64 -19.84 0.61
CA PRO A 288 -1.29 -18.78 -0.34
C PRO A 288 -1.12 -19.27 -1.78
N ALA A 289 -0.56 -20.46 -1.95
CA ALA A 289 -0.36 -21.09 -3.26
C ALA A 289 -1.66 -21.29 -4.08
N ASN A 290 -2.81 -21.37 -3.41
CA ASN A 290 -4.12 -21.61 -4.03
C ASN A 290 -4.95 -20.33 -4.20
N LEU A 291 -4.53 -19.23 -3.61
CA LEU A 291 -5.21 -17.93 -3.68
C LEU A 291 -4.61 -17.11 -4.82
N PRO A 292 -5.32 -16.89 -5.94
CA PRO A 292 -4.83 -16.10 -7.06
C PRO A 292 -4.43 -14.69 -6.61
N VAL A 293 -3.37 -14.13 -7.18
CA VAL A 293 -3.06 -12.71 -6.98
C VAL A 293 -4.17 -11.88 -7.61
N GLN A 294 -4.83 -11.05 -6.80
CA GLN A 294 -5.84 -10.12 -7.28
C GLN A 294 -5.17 -8.96 -8.00
N GLN A 295 -5.77 -8.55 -9.10
CA GLN A 295 -5.39 -7.31 -9.80
C GLN A 295 -6.43 -6.25 -9.45
N SER A 296 -6.01 -5.12 -8.91
CA SER A 296 -6.93 -4.01 -8.71
C SER A 296 -7.37 -3.46 -10.05
N THR A 297 -8.67 -3.36 -10.24
CA THR A 297 -9.30 -2.78 -11.45
C THR A 297 -9.97 -1.45 -11.16
N LYS A 298 -9.95 -1.02 -9.89
CA LYS A 298 -10.54 0.25 -9.48
C LYS A 298 -9.47 1.32 -9.45
N PHE A 299 -9.61 2.29 -10.33
CA PHE A 299 -8.79 3.49 -10.39
C PHE A 299 -9.67 4.69 -10.14
N GLU A 300 -9.12 5.71 -9.51
CA GLU A 300 -9.82 6.95 -9.24
C GLU A 300 -9.04 8.16 -9.76
N LEU A 301 -9.76 9.06 -10.41
CA LEU A 301 -9.31 10.38 -10.79
C LEU A 301 -9.96 11.39 -9.86
N VAL A 302 -9.15 12.06 -9.05
CA VAL A 302 -9.63 13.09 -8.10
C VAL A 302 -9.07 14.44 -8.53
N ILE A 303 -9.88 15.46 -8.50
CA ILE A 303 -9.45 16.84 -8.77
C ILE A 303 -9.91 17.79 -7.67
N ASN A 304 -9.03 18.71 -7.28
CA ASN A 304 -9.32 19.79 -6.34
C ASN A 304 -9.58 21.10 -7.12
N LEU A 305 -10.85 21.47 -7.22
CA LEU A 305 -11.27 22.68 -7.95
C LEU A 305 -10.88 23.98 -7.23
N ALA A 306 -10.81 23.97 -5.88
CA ALA A 306 -10.29 25.13 -5.15
C ALA A 306 -8.83 25.39 -5.51
N THR A 307 -8.01 24.34 -5.61
CA THR A 307 -6.61 24.44 -6.04
C THR A 307 -6.50 24.83 -7.52
N ALA A 308 -7.31 24.25 -8.40
CA ALA A 308 -7.35 24.65 -9.82
C ALA A 308 -7.64 26.14 -9.97
N LYS A 309 -8.65 26.66 -9.25
CA LYS A 309 -9.01 28.07 -9.23
C LYS A 309 -7.88 28.96 -8.68
N ALA A 310 -7.22 28.55 -7.60
CA ALA A 310 -6.09 29.27 -7.03
C ALA A 310 -4.90 29.37 -7.99
N LEU A 311 -4.69 28.35 -8.83
CA LEU A 311 -3.68 28.31 -9.89
C LEU A 311 -4.10 29.00 -11.18
N GLY A 312 -5.33 29.50 -11.26
CA GLY A 312 -5.87 30.12 -12.48
C GLY A 312 -6.09 29.16 -13.64
N LEU A 313 -6.30 27.86 -13.32
CA LEU A 313 -6.51 26.81 -14.29
C LEU A 313 -7.99 26.55 -14.52
N GLU A 314 -8.39 26.52 -15.79
CA GLU A 314 -9.68 26.03 -16.21
C GLU A 314 -9.57 24.52 -16.49
N VAL A 315 -10.36 23.71 -15.76
CA VAL A 315 -10.35 22.26 -15.95
C VAL A 315 -11.19 21.89 -17.16
N PRO A 316 -10.61 21.23 -18.19
CA PRO A 316 -11.35 20.85 -19.39
C PRO A 316 -12.54 19.94 -19.08
N ALA A 317 -13.64 20.14 -19.78
CA ALA A 317 -14.85 19.30 -19.64
C ALA A 317 -14.56 17.80 -19.90
N THR A 318 -13.56 17.49 -20.74
CA THR A 318 -13.11 16.13 -21.01
C THR A 318 -12.45 15.45 -19.78
N ILE A 319 -11.79 16.23 -18.92
CA ILE A 319 -11.28 15.74 -17.64
C ILE A 319 -12.44 15.61 -16.66
N LEU A 320 -13.27 16.65 -16.49
CA LEU A 320 -14.39 16.64 -15.54
C LEU A 320 -15.37 15.47 -15.79
N ALA A 321 -15.58 15.09 -17.02
CA ALA A 321 -16.45 13.95 -17.38
C ALA A 321 -15.90 12.58 -16.93
N ARG A 322 -14.62 12.52 -16.52
CA ARG A 322 -13.94 11.28 -16.10
C ARG A 322 -13.50 11.29 -14.63
N VAL A 323 -13.76 12.40 -13.94
CA VAL A 323 -13.43 12.56 -12.53
C VAL A 323 -14.38 11.72 -11.69
N ASP A 324 -13.83 10.90 -10.82
CA ASP A 324 -14.58 10.09 -9.86
C ASP A 324 -14.95 10.91 -8.62
N GLU A 325 -14.10 11.87 -8.22
CA GLU A 325 -14.33 12.74 -7.08
C GLU A 325 -13.83 14.16 -7.36
N VAL A 326 -14.67 15.14 -7.02
CA VAL A 326 -14.35 16.57 -7.04
C VAL A 326 -14.25 17.07 -5.60
N ILE A 327 -13.13 17.75 -5.27
CA ILE A 327 -12.91 18.44 -4.00
C ILE A 327 -13.10 19.94 -4.29
N GLU A 328 -14.04 20.59 -3.54
CA GLU A 328 -14.41 22.00 -3.67
C GLU A 328 -13.78 22.87 -2.58
#